data_b050895d4b2ce499941c678aafb5ca61
#
_entry.id   b050895d4b2ce499941c678aafb5ca61
#
_cell.length_a   1.000
_cell.length_b   1.000
_cell.length_c   1.000
_cell.angle_alpha   90.00
_cell.angle_beta   90.00
_cell.angle_gamma   90.00
#
_symmetry.space_group_name_H-M   'P 1'
#
loop_
_entity.id
_entity.type
_entity.pdbx_description
1 polymer ?
#
loop_
_entity_poly.entity_id
_entity_poly.type
_entity_poly.pdbx_seq_one_letter_code
_entity_poly.pdbx_strand_id
1 'polypeptide(L)'
;GRELIETRLSYINEVAMDFVNVNLAEQPVPIRPGMHYQMGGLKTDINGRCWDELGGGWGGVRGLFAAGEAACVSLHEGNRLGANSLLDTVVFGRRSGVAAAAFAKDVGGRGIPLPGSEEQAQEEARINALLDRAASGESVAGMRLEMGEVMNEHLAVFRNEEGMQTALDKIKDLQHRYRSVPVKNSGRIFNTSLIFALELG
;
A
#
# COMPACT_ATOMS: atom_id res chain seq x y z
N GLY A 1 -7.80 32.98 -19.89
CA GLY A 1 -7.48 32.83 -21.29
C GLY A 1 -6.12 32.15 -21.49
N ARG A 2 -5.70 31.97 -22.72
CA ARG A 2 -4.49 31.26 -23.15
C ARG A 2 -3.23 31.72 -22.41
N GLU A 3 -2.99 33.02 -22.36
CA GLU A 3 -1.83 33.60 -21.64
C GLU A 3 -1.76 33.18 -20.16
N LEU A 4 -2.90 33.08 -19.49
CA LEU A 4 -2.95 32.64 -18.09
C LEU A 4 -2.54 31.17 -17.94
N ILE A 5 -2.94 30.30 -18.87
CA ILE A 5 -2.56 28.90 -18.90
C ILE A 5 -1.05 28.79 -19.15
N GLU A 6 -0.54 29.46 -20.15
CA GLU A 6 0.85 29.41 -20.56
C GLU A 6 1.79 29.99 -19.48
N THR A 7 1.35 30.95 -18.67
CA THR A 7 2.17 31.58 -17.62
C THR A 7 2.00 30.95 -16.24
N ARG A 8 0.78 30.58 -15.84
CA ARG A 8 0.46 30.08 -14.49
C ARG A 8 0.39 28.56 -14.40
N LEU A 9 0.09 27.89 -15.50
CA LEU A 9 -0.11 26.44 -15.58
C LEU A 9 0.86 25.78 -16.57
N SER A 10 2.00 26.42 -16.86
CA SER A 10 2.99 25.93 -17.82
C SER A 10 3.42 24.49 -17.53
N TYR A 11 3.75 24.18 -16.28
CA TYR A 11 4.13 22.83 -15.87
C TYR A 11 3.00 21.81 -16.06
N ILE A 12 1.76 22.17 -15.70
CA ILE A 12 0.60 21.25 -15.88
C ILE A 12 0.32 21.06 -17.37
N ASN A 13 0.52 22.10 -18.20
CA ASN A 13 0.37 21.98 -19.65
C ASN A 13 1.45 21.06 -20.25
N GLU A 14 2.70 21.15 -19.79
CA GLU A 14 3.79 20.26 -20.20
C GLU A 14 3.46 18.81 -19.84
N VAL A 15 3.03 18.51 -18.61
CA VAL A 15 2.60 17.18 -18.18
C VAL A 15 1.43 16.67 -19.04
N ALA A 16 0.44 17.52 -19.35
CA ALA A 16 -0.69 17.13 -20.20
C ALA A 16 -0.24 16.81 -21.64
N MET A 17 0.70 17.57 -22.16
CA MET A 17 1.30 17.29 -23.48
C MET A 17 2.06 15.98 -23.50
N ASP A 18 2.89 15.73 -22.48
CA ASP A 18 3.77 14.54 -22.43
C ASP A 18 2.98 13.23 -22.24
N PHE A 19 1.94 13.24 -21.41
CA PHE A 19 1.21 12.02 -21.06
C PHE A 19 -0.04 11.75 -21.89
N VAL A 20 -0.74 12.78 -22.34
CA VAL A 20 -2.01 12.62 -23.07
C VAL A 20 -2.08 13.43 -24.36
N ASN A 21 -0.99 14.11 -24.74
CA ASN A 21 -0.88 14.94 -25.94
C ASN A 21 -2.01 16.01 -26.04
N VAL A 22 -2.28 16.65 -24.93
CA VAL A 22 -3.34 17.68 -24.81
C VAL A 22 -2.73 19.03 -24.47
N ASN A 23 -2.98 20.05 -25.30
CA ASN A 23 -2.69 21.44 -24.97
C ASN A 23 -3.87 22.06 -24.22
N LEU A 24 -3.66 22.40 -22.94
CA LEU A 24 -4.70 22.96 -22.07
C LEU A 24 -5.24 24.32 -22.54
N ALA A 25 -4.51 25.04 -23.39
CA ALA A 25 -4.98 26.28 -23.99
C ALA A 25 -5.98 26.07 -25.13
N GLU A 26 -6.08 24.85 -25.66
CA GLU A 26 -6.87 24.51 -26.86
C GLU A 26 -8.01 23.55 -26.54
N GLN A 27 -7.81 22.62 -25.60
CA GLN A 27 -8.82 21.62 -25.24
C GLN A 27 -8.73 21.18 -23.78
N PRO A 28 -9.83 20.68 -23.19
CA PRO A 28 -9.80 20.16 -21.82
C PRO A 28 -9.01 18.88 -21.72
N VAL A 29 -8.27 18.71 -20.62
CA VAL A 29 -7.62 17.44 -20.28
C VAL A 29 -8.66 16.48 -19.68
N PRO A 30 -8.64 15.20 -20.09
CA PRO A 30 -9.49 14.21 -19.46
C PRO A 30 -9.07 13.98 -18.01
N ILE A 31 -10.03 14.03 -17.09
CA ILE A 31 -9.82 13.71 -15.68
C ILE A 31 -10.71 12.55 -15.27
N ARG A 32 -10.23 11.75 -14.34
CA ARG A 32 -10.99 10.65 -13.75
C ARG A 32 -10.93 10.77 -12.24
N PRO A 33 -12.06 10.66 -11.52
CA PRO A 33 -12.05 10.52 -10.08
C PRO A 33 -11.31 9.24 -9.69
N GLY A 34 -10.42 9.34 -8.73
CA GLY A 34 -9.65 8.21 -8.21
C GLY A 34 -9.33 8.39 -6.74
N MET A 35 -8.99 7.32 -6.06
CA MET A 35 -8.50 7.39 -4.69
C MET A 35 -7.14 8.07 -4.69
N HIS A 36 -6.95 9.00 -3.76
CA HIS A 36 -5.71 9.76 -3.63
C HIS A 36 -4.98 9.44 -2.33
N TYR A 37 -5.72 9.37 -1.22
CA TYR A 37 -5.20 9.12 0.13
C TYR A 37 -6.15 8.19 0.87
N GLN A 38 -5.60 7.20 1.51
CA GLN A 38 -6.37 6.25 2.32
C GLN A 38 -6.26 6.63 3.80
N MET A 39 -7.37 7.13 4.36
CA MET A 39 -7.47 7.35 5.79
C MET A 39 -7.59 6.01 6.51
N GLY A 40 -7.10 5.97 7.74
CA GLY A 40 -7.03 4.75 8.53
C GLY A 40 -5.59 4.31 8.73
N GLY A 41 -5.36 3.01 8.77
CA GLY A 41 -4.04 2.42 9.02
C GLY A 41 -3.91 1.85 10.44
N LEU A 42 -2.68 1.59 10.86
CA LEU A 42 -2.41 1.10 12.21
C LEU A 42 -2.81 2.14 13.26
N LYS A 43 -3.68 1.75 14.18
CA LYS A 43 -4.10 2.62 15.28
C LYS A 43 -2.89 2.95 16.16
N THR A 44 -2.58 4.23 16.32
CA THR A 44 -1.43 4.71 17.10
C THR A 44 -1.80 5.75 18.13
N ASP A 45 -0.96 5.87 19.17
CA ASP A 45 -0.96 7.05 20.03
C ASP A 45 -0.28 8.25 19.31
N ILE A 46 -0.26 9.40 19.98
CA ILE A 46 0.38 10.62 19.46
C ILE A 46 1.91 10.54 19.28
N ASN A 47 2.54 9.45 19.73
CA ASN A 47 3.95 9.15 19.59
C ASN A 47 4.20 8.00 18.62
N GLY A 48 3.16 7.59 17.88
CA GLY A 48 3.27 6.54 16.86
C GLY A 48 3.35 5.12 17.41
N ARG A 49 3.14 4.89 18.70
CA ARG A 49 3.11 3.53 19.27
C ARG A 49 1.85 2.83 18.84
N CYS A 50 1.98 1.62 18.28
CA CYS A 50 0.84 0.87 17.81
C CYS A 50 -0.01 0.29 18.96
N TRP A 51 -1.32 0.31 18.72
CA TRP A 51 -2.30 -0.28 19.63
C TRP A 51 -2.36 -1.80 19.47
N ASP A 52 -2.50 -2.51 20.56
CA ASP A 52 -2.80 -3.94 20.57
C ASP A 52 -4.20 -4.18 21.14
N GLU A 53 -5.10 -4.67 20.30
CA GLU A 53 -6.48 -4.99 20.69
C GLU A 53 -6.59 -6.27 21.53
N LEU A 54 -5.56 -7.13 21.48
CA LEU A 54 -5.55 -8.42 22.18
C LEU A 54 -5.15 -8.32 23.67
N GLY A 55 -4.98 -7.11 24.18
CA GLY A 55 -4.81 -6.88 25.61
C GLY A 55 -3.62 -6.04 26.04
N GLY A 56 -2.72 -5.68 25.11
CA GLY A 56 -1.54 -4.86 25.40
C GLY A 56 -1.80 -3.35 25.47
N GLY A 57 -2.95 -2.88 24.96
CA GLY A 57 -3.25 -1.45 24.89
C GLY A 57 -2.24 -0.63 24.10
N TRP A 58 -2.01 0.62 24.49
CA TRP A 58 -1.02 1.48 23.86
C TRP A 58 0.41 0.97 24.07
N GLY A 59 1.09 0.66 22.94
CA GLY A 59 2.43 0.06 22.96
C GLY A 59 2.43 -1.44 23.28
N GLY A 60 1.27 -2.10 23.19
CA GLY A 60 1.15 -3.56 23.37
C GLY A 60 1.96 -4.33 22.34
N VAL A 61 2.01 -3.84 21.10
CA VAL A 61 2.95 -4.36 20.09
C VAL A 61 4.30 -3.65 20.29
N ARG A 62 5.11 -4.18 21.20
CA ARG A 62 6.38 -3.55 21.58
C ARG A 62 7.33 -3.43 20.41
N GLY A 63 7.84 -2.21 20.18
CA GLY A 63 8.80 -1.92 19.13
C GLY A 63 8.18 -1.64 17.77
N LEU A 64 6.84 -1.73 17.62
CA LEU A 64 6.15 -1.33 16.41
C LEU A 64 5.68 0.13 16.52
N PHE A 65 6.08 0.93 15.54
CA PHE A 65 5.70 2.34 15.42
C PHE A 65 5.20 2.60 14.00
N ALA A 66 4.23 3.50 13.88
CA ALA A 66 3.74 3.95 12.58
C ALA A 66 3.44 5.45 12.60
N ALA A 67 3.53 6.09 11.43
CA ALA A 67 3.21 7.51 11.24
C ALA A 67 2.83 7.79 9.78
N GLY A 68 2.17 8.92 9.52
CA GLY A 68 1.70 9.27 8.19
C GLY A 68 0.56 8.38 7.72
N GLU A 69 0.43 8.19 6.42
CA GLU A 69 -0.68 7.43 5.81
C GLU A 69 -0.80 5.97 6.31
N ALA A 70 0.31 5.37 6.76
CA ALA A 70 0.29 4.01 7.34
C ALA A 70 -0.32 3.94 8.74
N ALA A 71 -0.56 5.10 9.38
CA ALA A 71 -1.00 5.20 10.77
C ALA A 71 -2.38 5.87 10.89
N CYS A 72 -3.13 5.46 11.90
CA CYS A 72 -4.34 6.13 12.34
C CYS A 72 -4.16 6.72 13.72
N VAL A 73 -3.76 7.99 13.79
CA VAL A 73 -3.67 8.79 15.02
C VAL A 73 -5.01 9.47 15.34
N SER A 74 -6.06 9.17 14.60
CA SER A 74 -7.41 9.75 14.69
C SER A 74 -7.49 11.24 14.32
N LEU A 75 -6.56 11.71 13.50
CA LEU A 75 -6.53 13.11 13.05
C LEU A 75 -7.48 13.39 11.88
N HIS A 76 -7.63 12.44 10.97
CA HIS A 76 -8.32 12.66 9.70
C HIS A 76 -9.77 12.17 9.70
N GLU A 77 -10.17 11.40 10.71
CA GLU A 77 -11.50 10.76 10.76
C GLU A 77 -11.84 10.03 9.45
N GLY A 78 -12.97 10.37 8.82
CA GLY A 78 -13.39 9.79 7.55
C GLY A 78 -12.95 10.58 6.31
N ASN A 79 -12.43 11.81 6.48
CA ASN A 79 -12.02 12.65 5.35
C ASN A 79 -10.92 13.66 5.73
N ARG A 80 -9.77 13.50 5.12
CA ARG A 80 -8.61 14.36 5.34
C ARG A 80 -8.80 15.77 4.74
N LEU A 81 -8.46 16.80 5.50
CA LEU A 81 -8.34 18.16 4.97
C LEU A 81 -7.15 18.29 4.01
N GLY A 82 -7.29 19.15 3.00
CA GLY A 82 -6.23 19.41 2.02
C GLY A 82 -4.89 19.73 2.67
N ALA A 83 -3.80 19.23 2.11
CA ALA A 83 -2.41 19.35 2.58
C ALA A 83 -2.07 18.67 3.92
N ASN A 84 -3.04 18.22 4.72
CA ASN A 84 -2.78 17.63 6.04
C ASN A 84 -2.04 16.29 5.98
N SER A 85 -1.99 15.59 4.84
CA SER A 85 -1.17 14.38 4.71
C SER A 85 0.32 14.65 4.88
N LEU A 86 0.83 15.71 4.27
CA LEU A 86 2.22 16.11 4.43
C LEU A 86 2.51 16.58 5.85
N LEU A 87 1.59 17.34 6.44
CA LEU A 87 1.71 17.82 7.81
C LEU A 87 1.72 16.66 8.81
N ASP A 88 0.81 15.69 8.65
CA ASP A 88 0.75 14.46 9.41
C ASP A 88 2.08 13.68 9.33
N THR A 89 2.55 13.41 8.12
CA THR A 89 3.82 12.71 7.89
C THR A 89 5.00 13.38 8.59
N VAL A 90 5.12 14.71 8.52
CA VAL A 90 6.22 15.45 9.13
C VAL A 90 6.11 15.46 10.65
N VAL A 91 4.94 15.81 11.19
CA VAL A 91 4.73 15.96 12.64
C VAL A 91 4.81 14.60 13.34
N PHE A 92 4.01 13.63 12.91
CA PHE A 92 3.97 12.33 13.57
C PHE A 92 5.14 11.43 13.19
N GLY A 93 5.73 11.60 12.01
CA GLY A 93 6.99 10.95 11.66
C GLY A 93 8.11 11.34 12.60
N ARG A 94 8.25 12.64 12.91
CA ARG A 94 9.22 13.12 13.91
C ARG A 94 8.92 12.58 15.32
N ARG A 95 7.66 12.61 15.76
CA ARG A 95 7.26 12.13 17.09
C ARG A 95 7.51 10.64 17.24
N SER A 96 7.11 9.87 16.24
CA SER A 96 7.31 8.43 16.17
C SER A 96 8.80 8.07 16.17
N GLY A 97 9.62 8.78 15.38
CA GLY A 97 11.06 8.57 15.34
C GLY A 97 11.75 8.86 16.69
N VAL A 98 11.36 9.92 17.39
CA VAL A 98 11.88 10.23 18.75
C VAL A 98 11.47 9.12 19.73
N ALA A 99 10.22 8.67 19.69
CA ALA A 99 9.74 7.61 20.58
C ALA A 99 10.40 6.26 20.28
N ALA A 100 10.57 5.93 19.01
CA ALA A 100 11.27 4.71 18.58
C ALA A 100 12.76 4.72 19.01
N ALA A 101 13.44 5.85 18.86
CA ALA A 101 14.82 5.99 19.30
C ALA A 101 14.97 5.87 20.83
N ALA A 102 14.03 6.43 21.60
CA ALA A 102 14.00 6.27 23.05
C ALA A 102 13.77 4.79 23.44
N PHE A 103 12.83 4.13 22.79
CA PHE A 103 12.57 2.70 22.98
C PHE A 103 13.82 1.85 22.66
N ALA A 104 14.47 2.11 21.54
CA ALA A 104 15.69 1.38 21.15
C ALA A 104 16.83 1.53 22.17
N LYS A 105 16.97 2.72 22.77
CA LYS A 105 17.94 2.97 23.85
C LYS A 105 17.57 2.21 25.13
N ASP A 106 16.29 2.17 25.50
CA ASP A 106 15.80 1.47 26.69
C ASP A 106 15.98 -0.04 26.57
N VAL A 107 15.69 -0.60 25.40
CA VAL A 107 15.95 -2.03 25.09
C VAL A 107 17.44 -2.34 25.12
N GLY A 108 18.31 -1.36 24.83
CA GLY A 108 19.75 -1.35 25.19
C GLY A 108 20.55 -2.54 24.69
N GLY A 109 20.49 -2.89 23.41
CA GLY A 109 21.32 -3.99 22.87
C GLY A 109 21.06 -5.36 23.52
N ARG A 110 20.11 -5.49 24.43
CA ARG A 110 19.51 -6.76 24.81
C ARG A 110 18.83 -7.29 23.56
N GLY A 111 19.51 -8.19 22.86
CA GLY A 111 19.13 -8.62 21.54
C GLY A 111 17.61 -8.80 21.42
N ILE A 112 16.99 -8.10 20.48
CA ILE A 112 15.68 -8.53 20.01
C ILE A 112 15.90 -9.98 19.59
N PRO A 113 15.17 -10.96 20.15
CA PRO A 113 15.29 -12.33 19.68
C PRO A 113 15.15 -12.30 18.15
N LEU A 114 16.18 -12.73 17.44
CA LEU A 114 16.02 -12.99 16.02
C LEU A 114 14.91 -14.02 15.86
N PRO A 115 14.15 -13.98 14.77
CA PRO A 115 13.21 -15.06 14.46
C PRO A 115 13.87 -16.40 14.71
N GLY A 116 13.18 -17.31 15.38
CA GLY A 116 13.72 -18.63 15.66
C GLY A 116 14.05 -19.35 14.36
N SER A 117 14.90 -20.35 14.42
CA SER A 117 15.25 -21.18 13.27
C SER A 117 14.02 -21.84 12.63
N GLU A 118 12.96 -22.03 13.41
CA GLU A 118 11.70 -22.62 12.93
C GLU A 118 10.90 -21.63 12.07
N GLU A 119 10.73 -20.39 12.51
CA GLU A 119 10.04 -19.35 11.73
C GLU A 119 10.80 -19.04 10.43
N GLN A 120 12.13 -19.01 10.49
CA GLN A 120 12.94 -18.83 9.29
C GLN A 120 12.76 -20.00 8.32
N ALA A 121 12.79 -21.24 8.80
CA ALA A 121 12.59 -22.43 7.98
C ALA A 121 11.18 -22.48 7.35
N GLN A 122 10.15 -22.07 8.09
CA GLN A 122 8.79 -21.98 7.57
C GLN A 122 8.69 -20.95 6.45
N GLU A 123 9.30 -19.78 6.60
CA GLU A 123 9.27 -18.73 5.57
C GLU A 123 10.11 -19.13 4.34
N GLU A 124 11.25 -19.77 4.52
CA GLU A 124 12.02 -20.34 3.40
C GLU A 124 11.24 -21.42 2.65
N ALA A 125 10.52 -22.28 3.36
CA ALA A 125 9.67 -23.29 2.74
C ALA A 125 8.53 -22.65 1.95
N ARG A 126 7.91 -21.58 2.45
CA ARG A 126 6.87 -20.82 1.75
C ARG A 126 7.39 -20.21 0.45
N ILE A 127 8.56 -19.58 0.49
CA ILE A 127 9.20 -18.98 -0.69
C ILE A 127 9.58 -20.07 -1.71
N ASN A 128 10.17 -21.16 -1.27
CA ASN A 128 10.53 -22.28 -2.15
C ASN A 128 9.30 -22.89 -2.82
N ALA A 129 8.22 -23.08 -2.06
CA ALA A 129 6.96 -23.58 -2.62
C ALA A 129 6.38 -22.70 -3.71
N LEU A 130 6.58 -21.36 -3.65
CA LEU A 130 6.21 -20.44 -4.73
C LEU A 130 7.09 -20.63 -5.98
N LEU A 131 8.40 -20.79 -5.78
CA LEU A 131 9.36 -20.96 -6.88
C LEU A 131 9.22 -22.31 -7.58
N ASP A 132 8.82 -23.35 -6.85
CA ASP A 132 8.68 -24.73 -7.34
C ASP A 132 7.32 -25.01 -8.01
N ARG A 133 6.41 -24.05 -8.05
CA ARG A 133 5.10 -24.22 -8.72
C ARG A 133 5.28 -24.51 -10.21
N ALA A 134 4.60 -25.53 -10.67
CA ALA A 134 4.60 -25.89 -12.08
C ALA A 134 4.06 -24.76 -12.97
N ALA A 135 4.63 -24.59 -14.15
CA ALA A 135 4.17 -23.59 -15.12
C ALA A 135 2.69 -23.84 -15.48
N SER A 136 1.84 -22.87 -15.22
CA SER A 136 0.45 -22.80 -15.67
C SER A 136 0.28 -21.66 -16.69
N GLY A 137 -0.87 -21.56 -17.32
CA GLY A 137 -1.17 -20.46 -18.25
C GLY A 137 -1.34 -19.10 -17.60
N GLU A 138 -1.50 -19.03 -16.28
CA GLU A 138 -1.70 -17.78 -15.53
C GLU A 138 -0.38 -17.12 -15.13
N SER A 139 -0.44 -15.84 -14.81
CA SER A 139 0.70 -15.08 -14.32
C SER A 139 0.29 -14.13 -13.20
N VAL A 140 1.20 -13.89 -12.26
CA VAL A 140 1.01 -12.89 -11.18
C VAL A 140 0.62 -11.52 -11.75
N ALA A 141 1.26 -11.09 -12.84
CA ALA A 141 0.95 -9.82 -13.49
C ALA A 141 -0.48 -9.80 -14.06
N GLY A 142 -0.93 -10.89 -14.69
CA GLY A 142 -2.31 -11.03 -15.17
C GLY A 142 -3.33 -10.95 -14.06
N MET A 143 -3.08 -11.64 -12.95
CA MET A 143 -3.96 -11.59 -11.77
C MET A 143 -4.02 -10.19 -11.15
N ARG A 144 -2.90 -9.48 -11.06
CA ARG A 144 -2.88 -8.08 -10.57
C ARG A 144 -3.70 -7.16 -11.47
N LEU A 145 -3.61 -7.32 -12.78
CA LEU A 145 -4.43 -6.55 -13.72
C LEU A 145 -5.91 -6.85 -13.54
N GLU A 146 -6.29 -8.12 -13.50
CA GLU A 146 -7.67 -8.56 -13.28
C GLU A 146 -8.24 -8.05 -11.95
N MET A 147 -7.45 -8.11 -10.88
CA MET A 147 -7.80 -7.52 -9.59
C MET A 147 -7.98 -6.00 -9.69
N GLY A 148 -7.05 -5.31 -10.34
CA GLY A 148 -7.11 -3.86 -10.52
C GLY A 148 -8.34 -3.42 -11.32
N GLU A 149 -8.72 -4.15 -12.36
CA GLU A 149 -9.91 -3.88 -13.17
C GLU A 149 -11.19 -4.00 -12.33
N VAL A 150 -11.38 -5.11 -11.63
CA VAL A 150 -12.59 -5.30 -10.81
C VAL A 150 -12.66 -4.31 -9.64
N MET A 151 -11.53 -3.98 -9.02
CA MET A 151 -11.47 -2.97 -7.97
C MET A 151 -11.81 -1.57 -8.51
N ASN A 152 -11.31 -1.21 -9.68
CA ASN A 152 -11.61 0.06 -10.32
C ASN A 152 -13.09 0.18 -10.76
N GLU A 153 -13.68 -0.91 -11.22
CA GLU A 153 -15.08 -0.92 -11.69
C GLU A 153 -16.07 -0.88 -10.53
N HIS A 154 -15.85 -1.65 -9.48
CA HIS A 154 -16.85 -1.91 -8.45
C HIS A 154 -16.55 -1.30 -7.09
N LEU A 155 -15.29 -0.96 -6.78
CA LEU A 155 -14.86 -0.47 -5.46
C LEU A 155 -14.19 0.91 -5.50
N ALA A 156 -14.19 1.59 -6.65
CA ALA A 156 -13.68 2.96 -6.76
C ALA A 156 -14.65 3.99 -6.15
N VAL A 157 -14.82 5.14 -6.77
CA VAL A 157 -15.60 6.26 -6.23
C VAL A 157 -17.10 5.93 -6.15
N PHE A 158 -17.65 5.26 -7.16
CA PHE A 158 -19.07 4.90 -7.23
C PHE A 158 -19.25 3.42 -6.89
N ARG A 159 -20.02 3.14 -5.84
CA ARG A 159 -20.22 1.80 -5.32
C ARG A 159 -21.69 1.50 -5.11
N ASN A 160 -22.06 0.25 -5.28
CA ASN A 160 -23.35 -0.30 -4.91
C ASN A 160 -23.17 -1.73 -4.38
N GLU A 161 -24.20 -2.28 -3.76
CA GLU A 161 -24.15 -3.59 -3.12
C GLU A 161 -23.81 -4.71 -4.12
N GLU A 162 -24.44 -4.71 -5.30
CA GLU A 162 -24.23 -5.73 -6.34
C GLU A 162 -22.76 -5.71 -6.85
N GLY A 163 -22.22 -4.52 -7.14
CA GLY A 163 -20.82 -4.37 -7.56
C GLY A 163 -19.84 -4.81 -6.49
N MET A 164 -20.09 -4.42 -5.23
CA MET A 164 -19.23 -4.84 -4.11
C MET A 164 -19.26 -6.36 -3.91
N GLN A 165 -20.42 -7.01 -4.08
CA GLN A 165 -20.52 -8.47 -4.02
C GLN A 165 -19.78 -9.13 -5.18
N THR A 166 -19.91 -8.59 -6.40
CA THR A 166 -19.17 -9.05 -7.58
C THR A 166 -17.64 -8.97 -7.35
N ALA A 167 -17.17 -7.84 -6.80
CA ALA A 167 -15.77 -7.68 -6.48
C ALA A 167 -15.30 -8.68 -5.42
N LEU A 168 -16.07 -8.89 -4.36
CA LEU A 168 -15.76 -9.86 -3.31
C LEU A 168 -15.64 -11.29 -3.85
N ASP A 169 -16.56 -11.70 -4.69
CA ASP A 169 -16.55 -13.04 -5.28
C ASP A 169 -15.35 -13.20 -6.22
N LYS A 170 -15.02 -12.15 -6.98
CA LYS A 170 -13.85 -12.14 -7.85
C LYS A 170 -12.53 -12.22 -7.07
N ILE A 171 -12.41 -11.48 -5.97
CA ILE A 171 -11.22 -11.56 -5.10
C ILE A 171 -11.06 -12.97 -4.50
N LYS A 172 -12.16 -13.61 -4.07
CA LYS A 172 -12.12 -15.01 -3.60
C LYS A 172 -11.69 -15.98 -4.68
N ASP A 173 -12.16 -15.80 -5.92
CA ASP A 173 -11.70 -16.59 -7.07
C ASP A 173 -10.20 -16.39 -7.31
N LEU A 174 -9.73 -15.14 -7.33
CA LEU A 174 -8.31 -14.82 -7.48
C LEU A 174 -7.45 -15.44 -6.36
N GLN A 175 -7.89 -15.39 -5.11
CA GLN A 175 -7.22 -16.05 -4.00
C GLN A 175 -7.12 -17.56 -4.17
N HIS A 176 -8.18 -18.19 -4.70
CA HIS A 176 -8.16 -19.63 -4.99
C HIS A 176 -7.16 -19.96 -6.10
N ARG A 177 -7.21 -19.23 -7.20
CA ARG A 177 -6.33 -19.41 -8.37
C ARG A 177 -4.86 -19.10 -8.04
N TYR A 178 -4.60 -18.11 -7.19
CA TYR A 178 -3.26 -17.73 -6.75
C TYR A 178 -2.47 -18.92 -6.18
N ARG A 179 -3.12 -19.89 -5.56
CA ARG A 179 -2.46 -21.07 -4.99
C ARG A 179 -1.71 -21.92 -6.03
N SER A 180 -2.07 -21.80 -7.30
CA SER A 180 -1.47 -22.55 -8.42
C SER A 180 -0.68 -21.69 -9.40
N VAL A 181 -0.62 -20.36 -9.19
CA VAL A 181 0.10 -19.46 -10.11
C VAL A 181 1.60 -19.59 -9.91
N PRO A 182 2.36 -19.88 -10.98
CA PRO A 182 3.81 -20.02 -10.92
C PRO A 182 4.52 -18.67 -10.92
N VAL A 183 5.69 -18.65 -10.30
CA VAL A 183 6.67 -17.57 -10.48
C VAL A 183 7.57 -17.96 -11.66
N LYS A 184 7.50 -17.22 -12.76
CA LYS A 184 8.21 -17.57 -14.01
C LYS A 184 9.74 -17.54 -13.91
N ASN A 185 10.28 -16.78 -12.97
CA ASN A 185 11.72 -16.65 -12.73
C ASN A 185 12.08 -17.39 -11.44
N SER A 186 12.95 -18.41 -11.56
CA SER A 186 13.44 -19.19 -10.43
C SER A 186 14.64 -18.53 -9.69
N GLY A 187 15.15 -17.41 -10.19
CA GLY A 187 16.25 -16.68 -9.56
C GLY A 187 15.82 -16.12 -8.19
N ARG A 188 16.78 -16.09 -7.25
CA ARG A 188 16.55 -15.53 -5.90
C ARG A 188 17.01 -14.09 -5.75
N ILE A 189 17.73 -13.54 -6.73
CA ILE A 189 18.28 -12.19 -6.73
C ILE A 189 17.57 -11.40 -7.84
N PHE A 190 17.11 -10.20 -7.55
CA PHE A 190 16.38 -9.32 -8.46
C PHE A 190 15.13 -9.97 -9.11
N ASN A 191 14.47 -10.89 -8.40
CA ASN A 191 13.27 -11.55 -8.86
C ASN A 191 12.01 -10.72 -8.53
N THR A 192 11.70 -9.75 -9.39
CA THR A 192 10.50 -8.90 -9.24
C THR A 192 9.20 -9.72 -9.31
N SER A 193 9.18 -10.81 -10.10
CA SER A 193 8.00 -11.70 -10.16
C SER A 193 7.74 -12.41 -8.84
N LEU A 194 8.79 -12.79 -8.11
CA LEU A 194 8.64 -13.35 -6.77
C LEU A 194 8.14 -12.32 -5.76
N ILE A 195 8.68 -11.08 -5.81
CA ILE A 195 8.22 -9.99 -4.94
C ILE A 195 6.73 -9.73 -5.17
N PHE A 196 6.32 -9.59 -6.42
CA PHE A 196 4.91 -9.38 -6.77
C PHE A 196 4.00 -10.56 -6.39
N ALA A 197 4.53 -11.79 -6.45
CA ALA A 197 3.80 -12.95 -5.97
C ALA A 197 3.61 -12.92 -4.45
N LEU A 198 4.66 -12.56 -3.70
CA LEU A 198 4.61 -12.43 -2.24
C LEU A 198 3.67 -11.31 -1.76
N GLU A 199 3.59 -10.21 -2.53
CA GLU A 199 2.68 -9.09 -2.25
C GLU A 199 1.21 -9.39 -2.59
N LEU A 200 0.96 -10.29 -3.55
CA LEU A 200 -0.39 -10.65 -3.97
C LEU A 200 -1.07 -11.67 -3.04
N GLY A 201 -0.28 -12.55 -2.41
CA GLY A 201 -0.74 -13.62 -1.51
C GLY A 201 -0.75 -13.28 -0.06
#